data_3ac0c965f5e9b7539d58fa47fc5346f8
#
_entry.id   3ac0c965f5e9b7539d58fa47fc5346f8
#
_cell.length_a   1.000
_cell.length_b   1.000
_cell.length_c   1.000
_cell.angle_alpha   90.00
_cell.angle_beta   90.00
_cell.angle_gamma   90.00
#
_symmetry.space_group_name_H-M   'P 1'
#
loop_
_entity.id
_entity.type
_entity.pdbx_description
1 polymer ?
#
loop_
_entity_poly.entity_id
_entity_poly.type
_entity_poly.pdbx_seq_one_letter_code
_entity_poly.pdbx_strand_id
1 'polypeptide(L)'
;MSSALDIEAIRAEIPGSAKQIYLNTGWQGPSPLAVLRAVQAAFEAEAEGPTAPPTHEQRLADFRHCREALATLIGASAEEISIQQTTTEGINLVLFGLGLRPGDEIITASGEHSSVIVPAYYARERYGANLRIVRVSGADSSADILARFQEQATPALRLIALSHVSYSTGQVFPVRELAALAHERRAFLLLDAAQSVGQLPVDVRELAFDFCAFPGHKWLLGPAATGALYVRSDLISGLEPVKVSHHASAFYNFKDHFETKGDTIDKFEMTTVSVPLLAGLNAAIDFTSGIGFEAIADRAVGLARYTTERLREIPGLRMISPPELASVSAGIVSFALDNVVPAVLTAHLWETERVVARTVPDAACTRLCFHVFNTEAEADTAVEIVRAAAKRGVPEVAHPTIRIESDAMVEL
;
A
#
# COMPACT_ATOMS: atom_id res chain seq x y z
N MET A 1 -9.00 -11.15 27.52
CA MET A 1 -8.01 -10.16 27.97
C MET A 1 -6.85 -10.25 26.97
N SER A 2 -6.68 -9.25 26.09
CA SER A 2 -5.53 -9.22 25.19
C SER A 2 -4.28 -9.14 26.07
N SER A 3 -3.36 -10.12 25.93
CA SER A 3 -2.04 -10.00 26.56
C SER A 3 -1.36 -8.74 25.99
N ALA A 4 -0.75 -7.94 26.86
CA ALA A 4 0.02 -6.80 26.40
C ALA A 4 1.06 -7.26 25.36
N LEU A 5 1.19 -6.49 24.27
CA LEU A 5 2.19 -6.78 23.21
C LEU A 5 3.59 -6.79 23.81
N ASP A 6 4.35 -7.85 23.57
CA ASP A 6 5.76 -7.91 23.88
C ASP A 6 6.57 -7.23 22.76
N ILE A 7 6.70 -5.90 22.87
CA ILE A 7 7.37 -5.08 21.86
C ILE A 7 8.84 -5.47 21.72
N GLU A 8 9.52 -5.82 22.81
CA GLU A 8 10.94 -6.22 22.77
C GLU A 8 11.13 -7.55 22.01
N ALA A 9 10.25 -8.53 22.21
CA ALA A 9 10.28 -9.77 21.44
C ALA A 9 10.02 -9.53 19.95
N ILE A 10 9.05 -8.65 19.60
CA ILE A 10 8.78 -8.27 18.21
C ILE A 10 10.00 -7.57 17.60
N ARG A 11 10.61 -6.64 18.30
CA ARG A 11 11.81 -5.91 17.83
C ARG A 11 13.02 -6.82 17.64
N ALA A 12 13.18 -7.85 18.48
CA ALA A 12 14.24 -8.84 18.34
C ALA A 12 14.16 -9.63 17.01
N GLU A 13 12.95 -9.83 16.47
CA GLU A 13 12.74 -10.44 15.16
C GLU A 13 12.94 -9.46 14.00
N ILE A 14 13.12 -8.15 14.23
CA ILE A 14 13.28 -7.12 13.18
C ILE A 14 14.65 -6.45 13.32
N PRO A 15 15.71 -6.97 12.69
CA PRO A 15 17.09 -6.49 12.88
C PRO A 15 17.30 -5.00 12.58
N GLY A 16 16.47 -4.42 11.70
CA GLY A 16 16.50 -3.00 11.37
C GLY A 16 16.21 -2.09 12.55
N SER A 17 15.35 -2.53 13.49
CA SER A 17 14.96 -1.76 14.68
C SER A 17 16.10 -1.54 15.70
N ALA A 18 17.12 -2.41 15.68
CA ALA A 18 18.30 -2.28 16.57
C ALA A 18 19.37 -1.32 16.04
N LYS A 19 19.34 -0.96 14.76
CA LYS A 19 20.40 -0.19 14.09
C LYS A 19 20.03 1.26 13.83
N GLN A 20 18.74 1.56 13.81
CA GLN A 20 18.20 2.85 13.40
C GLN A 20 16.76 3.01 13.90
N ILE A 21 16.30 4.23 14.00
CA ILE A 21 14.89 4.55 14.26
C ILE A 21 14.17 4.50 12.90
N TYR A 22 13.47 3.39 12.62
CA TYR A 22 12.86 3.17 11.32
C TYR A 22 11.40 3.63 11.29
N LEU A 23 11.14 4.83 10.77
CA LEU A 23 9.81 5.44 10.66
C LEU A 23 9.36 5.61 9.20
N ASN A 24 9.57 4.57 8.36
CA ASN A 24 9.25 4.64 6.93
C ASN A 24 8.64 3.35 6.36
N THR A 25 7.91 2.61 7.18
CA THR A 25 7.22 1.36 6.78
C THR A 25 6.26 1.59 5.60
N GLY A 26 5.64 2.76 5.49
CA GLY A 26 4.79 3.12 4.36
C GLY A 26 5.50 3.24 3.00
N TRP A 27 6.84 3.18 2.94
CA TRP A 27 7.59 2.98 1.69
C TRP A 27 7.96 1.51 1.54
N GLN A 28 8.71 0.97 2.51
CA GLN A 28 9.05 -0.44 2.59
C GLN A 28 9.26 -0.80 4.06
N GLY A 29 8.67 -1.89 4.52
CA GLY A 29 8.85 -2.40 5.87
C GLY A 29 10.16 -3.19 6.01
N PRO A 30 10.83 -3.14 7.17
CA PRO A 30 11.98 -3.99 7.45
C PRO A 30 11.51 -5.43 7.67
N SER A 31 12.00 -6.36 6.86
CA SER A 31 11.58 -7.76 6.94
C SER A 31 12.05 -8.44 8.24
N PRO A 32 11.17 -9.21 8.91
CA PRO A 32 11.54 -10.05 10.05
C PRO A 32 12.55 -11.14 9.71
N LEU A 33 13.26 -11.66 10.71
CA LEU A 33 14.19 -12.78 10.55
C LEU A 33 13.52 -14.04 10.00
N ALA A 34 12.25 -14.29 10.35
CA ALA A 34 11.47 -15.40 9.81
C ALA A 34 11.36 -15.32 8.27
N VAL A 35 11.14 -14.11 7.73
CA VAL A 35 11.09 -13.85 6.28
C VAL A 35 12.42 -14.15 5.61
N LEU A 36 13.52 -13.66 6.19
CA LEU A 36 14.86 -13.91 5.66
C LEU A 36 15.18 -15.41 5.61
N ARG A 37 14.86 -16.13 6.70
CA ARG A 37 15.06 -17.60 6.77
C ARG A 37 14.24 -18.35 5.73
N ALA A 38 12.96 -17.96 5.54
CA ALA A 38 12.10 -18.61 4.55
C ALA A 38 12.60 -18.40 3.11
N VAL A 39 12.98 -17.16 2.76
CA VAL A 39 13.55 -16.83 1.44
C VAL A 39 14.83 -17.63 1.19
N GLN A 40 15.75 -17.66 2.17
CA GLN A 40 17.01 -18.38 2.06
C GLN A 40 16.80 -19.88 1.87
N ALA A 41 15.97 -20.52 2.69
CA ALA A 41 15.68 -21.95 2.61
C ALA A 41 15.07 -22.33 1.24
N ALA A 42 14.17 -21.49 0.71
CA ALA A 42 13.59 -21.75 -0.61
C ALA A 42 14.62 -21.60 -1.75
N PHE A 43 15.56 -20.64 -1.68
CA PHE A 43 16.66 -20.56 -2.65
C PHE A 43 17.62 -21.73 -2.54
N GLU A 44 17.92 -22.22 -1.34
CA GLU A 44 18.75 -23.41 -1.12
C GLU A 44 18.11 -24.67 -1.75
N ALA A 45 16.79 -24.85 -1.56
CA ALA A 45 16.04 -25.95 -2.18
C ALA A 45 16.02 -25.86 -3.72
N GLU A 46 15.89 -24.66 -4.28
CA GLU A 46 15.99 -24.44 -5.73
C GLU A 46 17.42 -24.75 -6.25
N ALA A 47 18.46 -24.41 -5.50
CA ALA A 47 19.84 -24.70 -5.88
C ALA A 47 20.15 -26.20 -5.89
N GLU A 48 19.51 -26.99 -5.03
CA GLU A 48 19.67 -28.45 -5.00
C GLU A 48 18.88 -29.16 -6.12
N GLY A 49 17.73 -28.62 -6.53
CA GLY A 49 16.91 -29.20 -7.59
C GLY A 49 15.57 -28.52 -7.81
N PRO A 50 15.48 -27.47 -8.64
CA PRO A 50 14.29 -26.65 -8.78
C PRO A 50 13.05 -27.38 -9.32
N THR A 51 13.26 -28.51 -10.00
CA THR A 51 12.18 -29.34 -10.58
C THR A 51 12.13 -30.73 -9.95
N ALA A 52 12.93 -31.01 -8.91
CA ALA A 52 12.82 -32.25 -8.15
C ALA A 52 11.42 -32.38 -7.51
N PRO A 53 10.82 -33.59 -7.46
CA PRO A 53 9.46 -33.75 -6.96
C PRO A 53 9.21 -33.10 -5.60
N PRO A 54 10.06 -33.23 -4.56
CA PRO A 54 9.83 -32.56 -3.28
C PRO A 54 9.80 -31.03 -3.39
N THR A 55 10.73 -30.44 -4.17
CA THR A 55 10.79 -28.98 -4.39
C THR A 55 9.55 -28.49 -5.14
N HIS A 56 9.08 -29.27 -6.13
CA HIS A 56 7.88 -28.94 -6.88
C HIS A 56 6.60 -29.02 -6.00
N GLU A 57 6.49 -30.04 -5.16
CA GLU A 57 5.38 -30.19 -4.23
C GLU A 57 5.34 -29.03 -3.23
N GLN A 58 6.49 -28.65 -2.67
CA GLN A 58 6.61 -27.48 -1.77
C GLN A 58 6.18 -26.19 -2.47
N ARG A 59 6.66 -25.99 -3.70
CA ARG A 59 6.24 -24.85 -4.52
C ARG A 59 4.72 -24.73 -4.65
N LEU A 60 4.03 -25.83 -4.96
CA LEU A 60 2.58 -25.84 -5.08
C LEU A 60 1.89 -25.58 -3.73
N ALA A 61 2.47 -26.06 -2.63
CA ALA A 61 1.97 -25.79 -1.28
C ALA A 61 2.12 -24.31 -0.92
N ASP A 62 3.27 -23.70 -1.21
CA ASP A 62 3.54 -22.29 -0.97
C ASP A 62 2.56 -21.37 -1.73
N PHE A 63 2.25 -21.70 -2.99
CA PHE A 63 1.26 -20.98 -3.79
C PHE A 63 -0.15 -21.05 -3.18
N ARG A 64 -0.60 -22.25 -2.78
CA ARG A 64 -1.92 -22.42 -2.15
C ARG A 64 -2.00 -21.65 -0.84
N HIS A 65 -1.01 -21.85 0.03
CA HIS A 65 -0.94 -21.16 1.31
C HIS A 65 -0.94 -19.62 1.13
N CYS A 66 -0.12 -19.10 0.21
CA CYS A 66 -0.06 -17.68 -0.08
C CYS A 66 -1.43 -17.12 -0.48
N ARG A 67 -2.13 -17.78 -1.38
CA ARG A 67 -3.44 -17.34 -1.86
C ARG A 67 -4.50 -17.37 -0.74
N GLU A 68 -4.53 -18.44 0.05
CA GLU A 68 -5.44 -18.58 1.19
C GLU A 68 -5.15 -17.56 2.28
N ALA A 69 -3.87 -17.33 2.59
CA ALA A 69 -3.45 -16.34 3.57
C ALA A 69 -3.81 -14.90 3.13
N LEU A 70 -3.52 -14.55 1.86
CA LEU A 70 -3.89 -13.26 1.30
C LEU A 70 -5.41 -13.03 1.28
N ALA A 71 -6.20 -14.06 0.97
CA ALA A 71 -7.65 -14.00 1.03
C ALA A 71 -8.15 -13.74 2.46
N THR A 72 -7.61 -14.47 3.42
CA THR A 72 -7.95 -14.32 4.84
C THR A 72 -7.70 -12.91 5.35
N LEU A 73 -6.62 -12.25 4.91
CA LEU A 73 -6.25 -10.88 5.30
C LEU A 73 -7.34 -9.85 5.03
N ILE A 74 -8.16 -10.07 4.00
CA ILE A 74 -9.18 -9.09 3.55
C ILE A 74 -10.60 -9.65 3.55
N GLY A 75 -10.84 -10.81 4.19
CA GLY A 75 -12.16 -11.44 4.27
C GLY A 75 -12.70 -11.97 2.94
N ALA A 76 -11.81 -12.26 1.97
CA ALA A 76 -12.12 -12.78 0.64
C ALA A 76 -12.05 -14.33 0.58
N SER A 77 -12.42 -14.89 -0.58
CA SER A 77 -12.16 -16.29 -0.94
C SER A 77 -10.86 -16.41 -1.73
N ALA A 78 -10.18 -17.56 -1.64
CA ALA A 78 -8.95 -17.81 -2.37
C ALA A 78 -9.13 -17.68 -3.91
N GLU A 79 -10.31 -18.04 -4.39
CA GLU A 79 -10.71 -17.94 -5.81
C GLU A 79 -10.86 -16.50 -6.32
N GLU A 80 -10.82 -15.50 -5.42
CA GLU A 80 -10.90 -14.08 -5.73
C GLU A 80 -9.53 -13.40 -5.68
N ILE A 81 -8.46 -14.12 -5.31
CA ILE A 81 -7.10 -13.59 -5.14
C ILE A 81 -6.18 -14.04 -6.26
N SER A 82 -5.65 -13.06 -6.98
CA SER A 82 -4.53 -13.25 -7.92
C SER A 82 -3.23 -12.78 -7.28
N ILE A 83 -2.21 -13.63 -7.29
CA ILE A 83 -0.87 -13.29 -6.79
C ILE A 83 -0.19 -12.38 -7.80
N GLN A 84 0.22 -11.19 -7.35
CA GLN A 84 0.85 -10.16 -8.16
C GLN A 84 2.22 -9.79 -7.59
N GLN A 85 3.03 -9.07 -8.37
CA GLN A 85 4.33 -8.59 -7.90
C GLN A 85 4.24 -7.22 -7.22
N THR A 86 3.29 -6.39 -7.62
CA THR A 86 3.15 -5.03 -7.10
C THR A 86 1.69 -4.57 -7.10
N THR A 87 1.35 -3.62 -6.24
CA THR A 87 0.06 -2.90 -6.28
C THR A 87 -0.18 -2.28 -7.67
N THR A 88 0.85 -1.64 -8.25
CA THR A 88 0.75 -1.01 -9.57
C THR A 88 0.33 -1.99 -10.64
N GLU A 89 0.84 -3.22 -10.60
CA GLU A 89 0.45 -4.29 -11.52
C GLU A 89 -1.04 -4.62 -11.41
N GLY A 90 -1.56 -4.82 -10.19
CA GLY A 90 -2.98 -5.08 -9.95
C GLY A 90 -3.87 -3.92 -10.41
N ILE A 91 -3.47 -2.66 -10.13
CA ILE A 91 -4.20 -1.47 -10.60
C ILE A 91 -4.25 -1.39 -12.13
N ASN A 92 -3.12 -1.64 -12.81
CA ASN A 92 -3.08 -1.65 -14.27
C ASN A 92 -3.95 -2.77 -14.86
N LEU A 93 -3.93 -3.96 -14.25
CA LEU A 93 -4.80 -5.07 -14.64
C LEU A 93 -6.27 -4.67 -14.67
N VAL A 94 -6.73 -4.00 -13.61
CA VAL A 94 -8.13 -3.55 -13.54
C VAL A 94 -8.40 -2.42 -14.52
N LEU A 95 -7.62 -1.33 -14.49
CA LEU A 95 -7.85 -0.16 -15.33
C LEU A 95 -7.87 -0.48 -16.82
N PHE A 96 -6.97 -1.34 -17.27
CA PHE A 96 -6.85 -1.67 -18.69
C PHE A 96 -7.66 -2.91 -19.11
N GLY A 97 -8.04 -3.75 -18.14
CA GLY A 97 -8.89 -4.93 -18.36
C GLY A 97 -10.40 -4.64 -18.34
N LEU A 98 -10.83 -3.48 -17.82
CA LEU A 98 -12.26 -3.11 -17.73
C LEU A 98 -12.94 -2.80 -19.07
N GLY A 99 -12.18 -2.76 -20.17
CA GLY A 99 -12.73 -2.44 -21.50
C GLY A 99 -13.29 -1.02 -21.59
N LEU A 100 -12.57 -0.04 -21.02
CA LEU A 100 -12.94 1.38 -21.05
C LEU A 100 -13.16 1.88 -22.48
N ARG A 101 -14.17 2.73 -22.65
CA ARG A 101 -14.56 3.33 -23.93
C ARG A 101 -14.49 4.84 -23.89
N PRO A 102 -14.38 5.51 -25.04
CA PRO A 102 -14.47 6.95 -25.10
C PRO A 102 -15.76 7.46 -24.42
N GLY A 103 -15.59 8.40 -23.48
CA GLY A 103 -16.69 8.95 -22.70
C GLY A 103 -16.94 8.29 -21.35
N ASP A 104 -16.45 7.07 -21.10
CA ASP A 104 -16.46 6.48 -19.76
C ASP A 104 -15.70 7.40 -18.78
N GLU A 105 -16.19 7.50 -17.55
CA GLU A 105 -15.64 8.39 -16.54
C GLU A 105 -14.89 7.62 -15.46
N ILE A 106 -13.68 8.07 -15.15
CA ILE A 106 -12.87 7.63 -14.00
C ILE A 106 -12.83 8.79 -13.02
N ILE A 107 -13.13 8.51 -11.75
CA ILE A 107 -12.96 9.48 -10.66
C ILE A 107 -11.85 8.99 -9.72
N THR A 108 -10.98 9.90 -9.33
CA THR A 108 -9.91 9.65 -8.35
C THR A 108 -9.74 10.86 -7.44
N ALA A 109 -8.89 10.74 -6.40
CA ALA A 109 -8.59 11.84 -5.49
C ALA A 109 -7.32 12.60 -5.90
N SER A 110 -7.18 13.84 -5.46
CA SER A 110 -5.89 14.54 -5.53
C SER A 110 -4.91 13.94 -4.52
N GLY A 111 -3.61 13.96 -4.84
CA GLY A 111 -2.58 13.38 -3.98
C GLY A 111 -2.58 11.84 -3.98
N GLU A 112 -3.16 11.22 -4.99
CA GLU A 112 -3.02 9.78 -5.22
C GLU A 112 -1.58 9.40 -5.57
N HIS A 113 -1.20 8.20 -5.15
CA HIS A 113 0.09 7.65 -5.54
C HIS A 113 0.18 7.47 -7.06
N SER A 114 1.39 7.59 -7.62
CA SER A 114 1.65 7.41 -9.05
C SER A 114 1.10 6.08 -9.61
N SER A 115 0.96 5.05 -8.79
CA SER A 115 0.35 3.77 -9.16
C SER A 115 -1.12 3.88 -9.58
N VAL A 116 -1.85 4.89 -9.11
CA VAL A 116 -3.27 5.15 -9.47
C VAL A 116 -3.36 6.26 -10.52
N ILE A 117 -2.73 7.41 -10.24
CA ILE A 117 -2.94 8.60 -11.07
C ILE A 117 -2.33 8.48 -12.46
N VAL A 118 -1.13 7.87 -12.59
CA VAL A 118 -0.48 7.72 -13.91
C VAL A 118 -1.23 6.76 -14.82
N PRO A 119 -1.66 5.54 -14.40
CA PRO A 119 -2.54 4.70 -15.21
C PRO A 119 -3.88 5.36 -15.55
N ALA A 120 -4.46 6.18 -14.65
CA ALA A 120 -5.68 6.91 -14.95
C ALA A 120 -5.48 7.98 -16.04
N TYR A 121 -4.38 8.73 -16.01
CA TYR A 121 -3.99 9.62 -17.10
C TYR A 121 -3.78 8.85 -18.41
N TYR A 122 -3.08 7.71 -18.34
CA TYR A 122 -2.85 6.89 -19.52
C TYR A 122 -4.16 6.35 -20.11
N ALA A 123 -5.11 5.94 -19.26
CA ALA A 123 -6.45 5.53 -19.72
C ALA A 123 -7.21 6.68 -20.43
N ARG A 124 -7.10 7.91 -19.92
CA ARG A 124 -7.64 9.11 -20.59
C ARG A 124 -7.06 9.27 -21.98
N GLU A 125 -5.74 9.25 -22.10
CA GLU A 125 -5.04 9.47 -23.38
C GLU A 125 -5.27 8.30 -24.38
N ARG A 126 -5.30 7.07 -23.87
CA ARG A 126 -5.33 5.87 -24.72
C ARG A 126 -6.74 5.44 -25.11
N TYR A 127 -7.70 5.55 -24.20
CA TYR A 127 -9.05 5.05 -24.40
C TYR A 127 -10.10 6.15 -24.53
N GLY A 128 -9.72 7.42 -24.39
CA GLY A 128 -10.65 8.55 -24.44
C GLY A 128 -11.60 8.61 -23.23
N ALA A 129 -11.20 8.00 -22.11
CA ALA A 129 -11.94 8.11 -20.87
C ALA A 129 -11.85 9.54 -20.31
N ASN A 130 -12.88 9.98 -19.59
CA ASN A 130 -12.87 11.24 -18.87
C ASN A 130 -12.28 11.01 -17.46
N LEU A 131 -11.20 11.71 -17.12
CA LEU A 131 -10.61 11.66 -15.78
C LEU A 131 -11.04 12.87 -14.96
N ARG A 132 -11.65 12.63 -13.79
CA ARG A 132 -11.97 13.64 -12.79
C ARG A 132 -11.14 13.43 -11.55
N ILE A 133 -10.53 14.50 -11.05
CA ILE A 133 -9.69 14.48 -9.85
C ILE A 133 -10.38 15.32 -8.77
N VAL A 134 -10.88 14.64 -7.74
CA VAL A 134 -11.52 15.27 -6.58
C VAL A 134 -10.44 15.81 -5.65
N ARG A 135 -10.47 17.10 -5.35
CA ARG A 135 -9.54 17.70 -4.40
C ARG A 135 -9.88 17.27 -2.98
N VAL A 136 -8.87 16.71 -2.30
CA VAL A 136 -8.94 16.28 -0.90
C VAL A 136 -7.69 16.71 -0.14
N SER A 137 -7.85 16.91 1.17
CA SER A 137 -6.76 17.25 2.09
C SER A 137 -6.89 16.43 3.37
N GLY A 138 -5.82 16.35 4.16
CA GLY A 138 -5.85 15.66 5.46
C GLY A 138 -6.83 16.30 6.49
N ALA A 139 -7.30 17.52 6.23
CA ALA A 139 -8.25 18.21 7.10
C ALA A 139 -9.72 17.94 6.75
N ASP A 140 -10.00 17.29 5.60
CA ASP A 140 -11.38 17.02 5.18
C ASP A 140 -12.00 15.88 5.99
N SER A 141 -13.26 16.03 6.36
CA SER A 141 -14.02 14.94 6.97
C SER A 141 -14.44 13.90 5.91
N SER A 142 -14.78 12.69 6.36
CA SER A 142 -15.36 11.67 5.47
C SER A 142 -16.61 12.15 4.73
N ALA A 143 -17.43 12.97 5.38
CA ALA A 143 -18.62 13.57 4.78
C ALA A 143 -18.27 14.57 3.68
N ASP A 144 -17.27 15.44 3.90
CA ASP A 144 -16.80 16.40 2.89
C ASP A 144 -16.23 15.68 1.67
N ILE A 145 -15.43 14.63 1.90
CA ILE A 145 -14.87 13.81 0.83
C ILE A 145 -15.98 13.18 0.01
N LEU A 146 -16.94 12.51 0.66
CA LEU A 146 -18.06 11.86 -0.02
C LEU A 146 -18.89 12.88 -0.83
N ALA A 147 -19.21 14.02 -0.26
CA ALA A 147 -19.98 15.07 -0.95
C ALA A 147 -19.30 15.53 -2.24
N ARG A 148 -17.97 15.75 -2.20
CA ARG A 148 -17.21 16.14 -3.39
C ARG A 148 -17.19 15.05 -4.47
N PHE A 149 -17.08 13.77 -4.08
CA PHE A 149 -17.17 12.66 -5.03
C PHE A 149 -18.57 12.59 -5.66
N GLN A 150 -19.63 12.79 -4.86
CA GLN A 150 -21.01 12.82 -5.35
C GLN A 150 -21.25 13.95 -6.37
N GLU A 151 -20.71 15.15 -6.12
CA GLU A 151 -20.77 16.29 -7.05
C GLU A 151 -20.09 16.00 -8.39
N GLN A 152 -19.03 15.20 -8.39
CA GLN A 152 -18.28 14.88 -9.60
C GLN A 152 -18.86 13.66 -10.34
N ALA A 153 -19.59 12.78 -9.68
CA ALA A 153 -20.10 11.54 -10.25
C ALA A 153 -21.24 11.78 -11.24
N THR A 154 -21.01 11.53 -12.54
CA THR A 154 -22.02 11.63 -13.61
C THR A 154 -22.63 10.26 -13.92
N PRO A 155 -23.67 10.19 -14.78
CA PRO A 155 -24.18 8.91 -15.28
C PRO A 155 -23.17 8.12 -16.14
N ALA A 156 -22.08 8.74 -16.58
CA ALA A 156 -21.00 8.09 -17.34
C ALA A 156 -19.93 7.46 -16.44
N LEU A 157 -20.08 7.55 -15.11
CA LEU A 157 -19.13 6.96 -14.17
C LEU A 157 -18.98 5.46 -14.44
N ARG A 158 -17.74 5.02 -14.62
CA ARG A 158 -17.37 3.63 -14.84
C ARG A 158 -16.50 3.08 -13.70
N LEU A 159 -15.66 3.93 -13.12
CA LEU A 159 -14.71 3.52 -12.08
C LEU A 159 -14.43 4.66 -11.11
N ILE A 160 -14.47 4.37 -9.81
CA ILE A 160 -13.79 5.14 -8.77
C ILE A 160 -12.51 4.37 -8.45
N ALA A 161 -11.34 5.00 -8.62
CA ALA A 161 -10.04 4.40 -8.32
C ALA A 161 -9.32 5.29 -7.31
N LEU A 162 -9.06 4.78 -6.10
CA LEU A 162 -8.42 5.57 -5.04
C LEU A 162 -7.72 4.72 -4.00
N SER A 163 -6.81 5.35 -3.25
CA SER A 163 -6.19 4.75 -2.07
C SER A 163 -7.18 4.59 -0.92
N HIS A 164 -7.09 3.51 -0.15
CA HIS A 164 -7.81 3.37 1.13
C HIS A 164 -7.27 4.35 2.17
N VAL A 165 -5.95 4.44 2.25
CA VAL A 165 -5.23 5.39 3.10
C VAL A 165 -4.30 6.19 2.22
N SER A 166 -4.43 7.52 2.25
CA SER A 166 -3.54 8.40 1.51
C SER A 166 -2.09 8.20 1.93
N TYR A 167 -1.22 7.92 0.96
CA TYR A 167 0.20 7.72 1.25
C TYR A 167 0.91 9.00 1.71
N SER A 168 0.38 10.16 1.35
CA SER A 168 0.96 11.46 1.67
C SER A 168 0.45 12.06 2.96
N THR A 169 -0.82 11.83 3.31
CA THR A 169 -1.44 12.46 4.46
C THR A 169 -1.82 11.50 5.58
N GLY A 170 -1.94 10.19 5.29
CA GLY A 170 -2.52 9.23 6.24
C GLY A 170 -4.03 9.33 6.41
N GLN A 171 -4.72 10.18 5.60
CA GLN A 171 -6.17 10.27 5.57
C GLN A 171 -6.77 8.92 5.16
N VAL A 172 -7.70 8.41 5.95
CA VAL A 172 -8.50 7.22 5.63
C VAL A 172 -9.74 7.67 4.85
N PHE A 173 -9.95 7.11 3.67
CA PHE A 173 -11.09 7.43 2.82
C PHE A 173 -12.35 6.67 3.24
N PRO A 174 -13.57 7.23 3.05
CA PRO A 174 -14.85 6.58 3.36
C PRO A 174 -15.20 5.55 2.27
N VAL A 175 -14.47 4.41 2.26
CA VAL A 175 -14.51 3.41 1.17
C VAL A 175 -15.89 2.81 0.99
N ARG A 176 -16.60 2.47 2.10
CA ARG A 176 -17.96 1.89 2.03
C ARG A 176 -18.93 2.84 1.34
N GLU A 177 -18.91 4.11 1.69
CA GLU A 177 -19.79 5.13 1.13
C GLU A 177 -19.46 5.41 -0.33
N LEU A 178 -18.17 5.40 -0.68
CA LEU A 178 -17.69 5.55 -2.06
C LEU A 178 -18.01 4.33 -2.92
N ALA A 179 -17.98 3.12 -2.36
CA ALA A 179 -18.43 1.91 -3.03
C ALA A 179 -19.93 1.96 -3.31
N ALA A 180 -20.74 2.39 -2.33
CA ALA A 180 -22.18 2.58 -2.51
C ALA A 180 -22.47 3.62 -3.62
N LEU A 181 -21.76 4.75 -3.64
CA LEU A 181 -21.87 5.75 -4.71
C LEU A 181 -21.54 5.16 -6.09
N ALA A 182 -20.46 4.37 -6.20
CA ALA A 182 -20.09 3.70 -7.45
C ALA A 182 -21.19 2.74 -7.90
N HIS A 183 -21.68 1.89 -7.00
CA HIS A 183 -22.72 0.89 -7.30
C HIS A 183 -24.07 1.54 -7.68
N GLU A 184 -24.49 2.63 -7.06
CA GLU A 184 -25.66 3.42 -7.45
C GLU A 184 -25.57 3.91 -8.90
N ARG A 185 -24.37 4.17 -9.40
CA ARG A 185 -24.07 4.57 -10.78
C ARG A 185 -23.79 3.40 -11.70
N ARG A 186 -23.88 2.14 -11.24
CA ARG A 186 -23.45 0.92 -11.96
C ARG A 186 -21.98 0.95 -12.36
N ALA A 187 -21.18 1.62 -11.58
CA ALA A 187 -19.74 1.71 -11.69
C ALA A 187 -19.06 0.80 -10.65
N PHE A 188 -17.76 0.70 -10.71
CA PHE A 188 -16.93 -0.10 -9.80
C PHE A 188 -16.06 0.76 -8.90
N LEU A 189 -15.62 0.17 -7.79
CA LEU A 189 -14.59 0.75 -6.93
C LEU A 189 -13.33 -0.12 -6.95
N LEU A 190 -12.20 0.46 -7.39
CA LEU A 190 -10.85 -0.09 -7.28
C LEU A 190 -10.13 0.57 -6.12
N LEU A 191 -9.70 -0.25 -5.16
CA LEU A 191 -9.01 0.19 -3.97
C LEU A 191 -7.51 -0.07 -4.07
N ASP A 192 -6.68 0.98 -3.98
CA ASP A 192 -5.27 0.87 -3.66
C ASP A 192 -5.13 0.73 -2.14
N ALA A 193 -4.89 -0.49 -1.67
CA ALA A 193 -4.75 -0.79 -0.25
C ALA A 193 -3.28 -0.89 0.21
N ALA A 194 -2.36 -0.27 -0.56
CA ALA A 194 -0.93 -0.31 -0.27
C ALA A 194 -0.54 0.33 1.07
N GLN A 195 -1.38 1.19 1.62
CA GLN A 195 -1.16 1.82 2.91
C GLN A 195 -2.13 1.32 3.99
N SER A 196 -2.97 0.31 3.72
CA SER A 196 -3.93 -0.20 4.70
C SER A 196 -3.72 -1.66 5.07
N VAL A 197 -3.58 -2.57 4.10
CA VAL A 197 -3.38 -3.99 4.39
C VAL A 197 -2.06 -4.21 5.13
N GLY A 198 -2.17 -4.81 6.31
CA GLY A 198 -1.05 -5.04 7.24
C GLY A 198 -0.93 -4.00 8.36
N GLN A 199 -1.56 -2.81 8.25
CA GLN A 199 -1.62 -1.86 9.35
C GLN A 199 -3.04 -1.64 9.90
N LEU A 200 -4.06 -1.80 9.07
CA LEU A 200 -5.46 -1.64 9.45
C LEU A 200 -6.23 -2.90 9.07
N PRO A 201 -7.28 -3.25 9.81
CA PRO A 201 -8.23 -4.25 9.37
C PRO A 201 -8.89 -3.84 8.04
N VAL A 202 -8.90 -4.76 7.08
CA VAL A 202 -9.56 -4.58 5.78
C VAL A 202 -10.45 -5.79 5.55
N ASP A 203 -11.75 -5.59 5.42
CA ASP A 203 -12.72 -6.65 5.10
C ASP A 203 -13.56 -6.23 3.89
N VAL A 204 -13.49 -7.04 2.83
CA VAL A 204 -14.21 -6.76 1.57
C VAL A 204 -15.72 -6.75 1.77
N ARG A 205 -16.25 -7.54 2.70
CA ARG A 205 -17.70 -7.62 2.96
C ARG A 205 -18.21 -6.36 3.64
N GLU A 206 -17.37 -5.73 4.46
CA GLU A 206 -17.71 -4.49 5.15
C GLU A 206 -17.52 -3.26 4.26
N LEU A 207 -16.44 -3.22 3.49
CA LEU A 207 -16.04 -2.07 2.67
C LEU A 207 -16.66 -2.10 1.27
N ALA A 208 -17.09 -3.29 0.80
CA ALA A 208 -17.82 -3.50 -0.45
C ALA A 208 -17.11 -3.01 -1.73
N PHE A 209 -15.78 -2.99 -1.76
CA PHE A 209 -15.01 -2.70 -2.96
C PHE A 209 -15.08 -3.87 -3.96
N ASP A 210 -14.90 -3.56 -5.24
CA ASP A 210 -14.97 -4.54 -6.34
C ASP A 210 -13.61 -5.14 -6.68
N PHE A 211 -12.57 -4.31 -6.57
CA PHE A 211 -11.18 -4.66 -6.82
C PHE A 211 -10.30 -4.06 -5.73
N CYS A 212 -9.23 -4.78 -5.36
CA CYS A 212 -8.28 -4.28 -4.38
C CYS A 212 -6.87 -4.76 -4.70
N ALA A 213 -5.91 -3.84 -4.75
CA ALA A 213 -4.51 -4.19 -4.96
C ALA A 213 -3.66 -3.75 -3.77
N PHE A 214 -2.73 -4.62 -3.32
CA PHE A 214 -1.82 -4.32 -2.21
C PHE A 214 -0.49 -5.07 -2.30
N PRO A 215 0.60 -4.53 -1.73
CA PRO A 215 1.92 -5.12 -1.78
C PRO A 215 2.24 -5.90 -0.51
N GLY A 216 3.17 -6.86 -0.61
CA GLY A 216 3.71 -7.55 0.56
C GLY A 216 4.80 -6.77 1.31
N HIS A 217 5.51 -5.86 0.65
CA HIS A 217 6.74 -5.25 1.18
C HIS A 217 6.56 -4.02 2.08
N LYS A 218 5.34 -3.59 2.34
CA LYS A 218 5.08 -2.43 3.21
C LYS A 218 4.68 -2.89 4.62
N TRP A 219 3.42 -2.79 4.94
CA TRP A 219 2.88 -3.06 6.27
C TRP A 219 2.78 -4.55 6.62
N LEU A 220 2.85 -5.44 5.64
CA LEU A 220 2.99 -6.88 5.87
C LEU A 220 4.44 -7.30 6.18
N LEU A 221 5.43 -6.40 5.99
CA LEU A 221 6.86 -6.64 6.25
C LEU A 221 7.49 -7.74 5.40
N GLY A 222 6.85 -8.08 4.28
CA GLY A 222 7.31 -9.10 3.33
C GLY A 222 8.38 -8.60 2.34
N PRO A 223 8.81 -9.45 1.42
CA PRO A 223 9.77 -9.08 0.37
C PRO A 223 9.14 -8.12 -0.66
N ALA A 224 9.99 -7.29 -1.28
CA ALA A 224 9.62 -6.56 -2.49
C ALA A 224 9.29 -7.55 -3.64
N ALA A 225 8.58 -7.09 -4.65
CA ALA A 225 8.06 -7.89 -5.76
C ALA A 225 7.08 -9.00 -5.32
N THR A 226 6.31 -8.75 -4.26
CA THR A 226 5.19 -9.58 -3.82
C THR A 226 3.97 -8.70 -3.55
N GLY A 227 2.77 -9.24 -3.78
CA GLY A 227 1.51 -8.56 -3.57
C GLY A 227 0.32 -9.36 -4.09
N ALA A 228 -0.86 -8.75 -4.08
CA ALA A 228 -2.10 -9.37 -4.51
C ALA A 228 -3.01 -8.40 -5.25
N LEU A 229 -3.87 -8.97 -6.08
CA LEU A 229 -5.07 -8.36 -6.62
C LEU A 229 -6.27 -9.21 -6.19
N TYR A 230 -7.22 -8.59 -5.52
CA TYR A 230 -8.56 -9.11 -5.30
C TYR A 230 -9.47 -8.67 -6.44
N VAL A 231 -10.26 -9.60 -6.96
CA VAL A 231 -11.32 -9.36 -7.93
C VAL A 231 -12.58 -10.04 -7.42
N ARG A 232 -13.66 -9.29 -7.22
CA ARG A 232 -14.95 -9.85 -6.82
C ARG A 232 -15.36 -10.95 -7.80
N SER A 233 -15.81 -12.09 -7.31
CA SER A 233 -15.99 -13.33 -8.07
C SER A 233 -16.86 -13.18 -9.33
N ASP A 234 -17.94 -12.42 -9.25
CA ASP A 234 -18.85 -12.16 -10.39
C ASP A 234 -18.25 -11.25 -11.49
N LEU A 235 -17.15 -10.59 -11.21
CA LEU A 235 -16.44 -9.70 -12.14
C LEU A 235 -15.25 -10.39 -12.84
N ILE A 236 -14.81 -11.54 -12.36
CA ILE A 236 -13.65 -12.24 -12.93
C ILE A 236 -13.86 -12.50 -14.42
N SER A 237 -15.03 -13.00 -14.83
CA SER A 237 -15.29 -13.33 -16.22
C SER A 237 -15.32 -12.11 -17.15
N GLY A 238 -15.73 -10.95 -16.64
CA GLY A 238 -15.84 -9.70 -17.41
C GLY A 238 -14.58 -8.85 -17.46
N LEU A 239 -13.56 -9.20 -16.66
CA LEU A 239 -12.29 -8.48 -16.65
C LEU A 239 -11.28 -9.19 -17.57
N GLU A 240 -10.78 -8.47 -18.59
CA GLU A 240 -9.82 -9.03 -19.54
C GLU A 240 -8.38 -9.03 -18.95
N PRO A 241 -7.59 -10.10 -19.18
CA PRO A 241 -6.21 -10.13 -18.74
C PRO A 241 -5.36 -9.19 -19.62
N VAL A 242 -4.71 -8.22 -19.01
CA VAL A 242 -3.77 -7.30 -19.69
C VAL A 242 -2.44 -7.96 -19.97
N LYS A 243 -2.03 -8.86 -19.09
CA LYS A 243 -0.88 -9.75 -19.26
C LYS A 243 -1.39 -11.15 -19.52
N VAL A 244 -1.00 -11.71 -20.66
CA VAL A 244 -1.46 -13.03 -21.09
C VAL A 244 -0.35 -14.05 -20.93
N SER A 245 -0.56 -15.05 -20.09
CA SER A 245 0.33 -16.20 -19.88
C SER A 245 -0.40 -17.51 -20.22
N HIS A 246 0.26 -18.64 -20.01
CA HIS A 246 -0.38 -19.95 -20.11
C HIS A 246 -1.65 -20.06 -19.23
N HIS A 247 -1.67 -19.40 -18.09
CA HIS A 247 -2.82 -19.39 -17.18
C HIS A 247 -4.08 -18.74 -17.76
N ALA A 248 -3.94 -17.87 -18.77
CA ALA A 248 -5.06 -17.26 -19.47
C ALA A 248 -5.64 -18.16 -20.59
N SER A 249 -5.05 -19.34 -20.83
CA SER A 249 -5.51 -20.30 -21.85
C SER A 249 -6.29 -21.43 -21.22
N ALA A 250 -7.48 -21.70 -21.73
CA ALA A 250 -8.22 -22.93 -21.50
C ALA A 250 -7.69 -24.06 -22.40
N PHE A 251 -7.38 -23.73 -23.66
CA PHE A 251 -6.81 -24.66 -24.63
C PHE A 251 -6.04 -23.92 -25.71
N TYR A 252 -4.99 -24.56 -26.27
CA TYR A 252 -4.32 -24.17 -27.51
C TYR A 252 -3.60 -25.37 -28.15
N ASN A 253 -3.44 -25.36 -29.46
CA ASN A 253 -2.95 -26.52 -30.22
C ASN A 253 -1.68 -26.26 -31.06
N PHE A 254 -0.95 -25.16 -30.86
CA PHE A 254 0.24 -24.76 -31.63
C PHE A 254 0.03 -24.60 -33.17
N LYS A 255 -1.21 -24.55 -33.64
CA LYS A 255 -1.57 -24.39 -35.06
C LYS A 255 -2.43 -23.16 -35.26
N ASP A 256 -3.70 -23.26 -34.96
CA ASP A 256 -4.74 -22.30 -35.34
C ASP A 256 -5.86 -22.16 -34.28
N HIS A 257 -5.82 -22.89 -33.19
CA HIS A 257 -6.86 -22.91 -32.20
C HIS A 257 -6.36 -22.43 -30.83
N PHE A 258 -7.08 -21.45 -30.26
CA PHE A 258 -6.85 -20.89 -28.94
C PHE A 258 -8.20 -20.59 -28.29
N GLU A 259 -8.34 -21.02 -27.03
CA GLU A 259 -9.50 -20.71 -26.17
C GLU A 259 -9.02 -19.99 -24.92
N THR A 260 -9.64 -18.85 -24.62
CA THR A 260 -9.34 -18.09 -23.39
C THR A 260 -9.97 -18.77 -22.18
N LYS A 261 -9.25 -18.72 -21.06
CA LYS A 261 -9.78 -19.10 -19.75
C LYS A 261 -10.58 -17.92 -19.20
N GLY A 262 -11.92 -18.07 -19.12
CA GLY A 262 -12.81 -16.94 -18.89
C GLY A 262 -13.04 -16.61 -17.41
N ASP A 263 -13.15 -17.59 -16.54
CA ASP A 263 -13.85 -17.52 -15.26
C ASP A 263 -12.99 -17.81 -14.00
N THR A 264 -11.69 -17.96 -14.17
CA THR A 264 -10.79 -18.22 -13.04
C THR A 264 -9.78 -17.10 -12.81
N ILE A 265 -9.47 -16.85 -11.55
CA ILE A 265 -8.63 -15.74 -11.11
C ILE A 265 -7.18 -15.86 -11.57
N ASP A 266 -6.69 -17.07 -11.76
CA ASP A 266 -5.31 -17.34 -12.19
C ASP A 266 -5.01 -16.86 -13.62
N LYS A 267 -6.04 -16.55 -14.44
CA LYS A 267 -5.83 -15.93 -15.76
C LYS A 267 -5.07 -14.61 -15.71
N PHE A 268 -5.02 -13.95 -14.55
CA PHE A 268 -4.29 -12.71 -14.31
C PHE A 268 -2.85 -12.93 -13.83
N GLU A 269 -2.42 -14.19 -13.67
CA GLU A 269 -1.11 -14.54 -13.14
C GLU A 269 -0.11 -14.88 -14.23
N MET A 270 1.16 -14.58 -13.95
CA MET A 270 2.26 -15.00 -14.81
C MET A 270 2.73 -16.39 -14.41
N THR A 271 3.16 -17.19 -15.39
CA THR A 271 3.58 -18.58 -15.18
C THR A 271 4.85 -18.69 -14.35
N THR A 272 5.80 -17.76 -14.54
CA THR A 272 7.08 -17.78 -13.84
C THR A 272 7.14 -16.63 -12.86
N VAL A 273 7.15 -16.97 -11.58
CA VAL A 273 7.32 -16.04 -10.46
C VAL A 273 8.38 -16.59 -9.50
N SER A 274 8.92 -15.74 -8.64
CA SER A 274 9.92 -16.14 -7.65
C SER A 274 9.25 -16.87 -6.47
N VAL A 275 9.41 -18.18 -6.41
CA VAL A 275 8.92 -19.01 -5.29
C VAL A 275 9.57 -18.64 -3.95
N PRO A 276 10.89 -18.38 -3.90
CA PRO A 276 11.52 -17.90 -2.66
C PRO A 276 10.88 -16.62 -2.09
N LEU A 277 10.48 -15.68 -2.96
CA LEU A 277 9.79 -14.48 -2.49
C LEU A 277 8.38 -14.79 -1.98
N LEU A 278 7.68 -15.77 -2.55
CA LEU A 278 6.38 -16.21 -2.04
C LEU A 278 6.51 -16.89 -0.67
N ALA A 279 7.51 -17.76 -0.47
CA ALA A 279 7.81 -18.33 0.84
C ALA A 279 8.09 -17.25 1.87
N GLY A 280 8.83 -16.20 1.47
CA GLY A 280 9.04 -15.00 2.31
C GLY A 280 7.76 -14.23 2.62
N LEU A 281 6.85 -14.09 1.65
CA LEU A 281 5.55 -13.43 1.88
C LEU A 281 4.68 -14.26 2.84
N ASN A 282 4.63 -15.58 2.68
CA ASN A 282 3.94 -16.47 3.61
C ASN A 282 4.44 -16.27 5.04
N ALA A 283 5.76 -16.33 5.25
CA ALA A 283 6.36 -16.10 6.56
C ALA A 283 6.07 -14.70 7.13
N ALA A 284 5.95 -13.69 6.28
CA ALA A 284 5.59 -12.33 6.69
C ALA A 284 4.13 -12.23 7.16
N ILE A 285 3.22 -12.87 6.42
CA ILE A 285 1.80 -12.93 6.79
C ILE A 285 1.62 -13.72 8.08
N ASP A 286 2.30 -14.87 8.22
CA ASP A 286 2.26 -15.67 9.45
C ASP A 286 2.78 -14.88 10.65
N PHE A 287 3.89 -14.15 10.49
CA PHE A 287 4.45 -13.30 11.54
C PHE A 287 3.49 -12.19 11.96
N THR A 288 2.92 -11.44 11.02
CA THR A 288 2.01 -10.32 11.32
C THR A 288 0.66 -10.83 11.85
N SER A 289 0.13 -11.93 11.31
CA SER A 289 -1.08 -12.58 11.82
C SER A 289 -0.89 -13.13 13.24
N GLY A 290 0.30 -13.65 13.55
CA GLY A 290 0.64 -14.12 14.88
C GLY A 290 0.66 -13.01 15.94
N ILE A 291 0.94 -11.76 15.54
CA ILE A 291 0.80 -10.57 16.39
C ILE A 291 -0.68 -10.15 16.50
N GLY A 292 -1.42 -10.23 15.41
CA GLY A 292 -2.80 -9.81 15.28
C GLY A 292 -2.95 -8.39 14.70
N PHE A 293 -3.75 -8.26 13.62
CA PHE A 293 -3.88 -7.01 12.88
C PHE A 293 -4.55 -5.88 13.69
N GLU A 294 -5.48 -6.22 14.58
CA GLU A 294 -6.06 -5.23 15.51
C GLU A 294 -5.00 -4.63 16.44
N ALA A 295 -4.16 -5.48 17.02
CA ALA A 295 -3.09 -5.03 17.92
C ALA A 295 -2.02 -4.20 17.17
N ILE A 296 -1.71 -4.57 15.92
CA ILE A 296 -0.83 -3.79 15.03
C ILE A 296 -1.46 -2.41 14.77
N ALA A 297 -2.75 -2.37 14.42
CA ALA A 297 -3.48 -1.14 14.14
C ALA A 297 -3.51 -0.22 15.36
N ASP A 298 -3.91 -0.74 16.52
CA ASP A 298 -3.98 0.01 17.77
C ASP A 298 -2.62 0.63 18.12
N ARG A 299 -1.54 -0.13 17.98
CA ARG A 299 -0.20 0.35 18.25
C ARG A 299 0.24 1.42 17.26
N ALA A 300 0.08 1.18 15.95
CA ALA A 300 0.50 2.12 14.91
C ALA A 300 -0.27 3.44 15.00
N VAL A 301 -1.60 3.38 15.14
CA VAL A 301 -2.46 4.56 15.32
C VAL A 301 -2.18 5.27 16.65
N GLY A 302 -1.96 4.53 17.72
CA GLY A 302 -1.59 5.08 19.03
C GLY A 302 -0.32 5.91 18.96
N LEU A 303 0.75 5.39 18.32
CA LEU A 303 2.01 6.11 18.10
C LEU A 303 1.85 7.32 17.18
N ALA A 304 1.03 7.21 16.14
CA ALA A 304 0.73 8.34 15.25
C ALA A 304 0.01 9.48 16.01
N ARG A 305 -0.97 9.16 16.84
CA ARG A 305 -1.66 10.14 17.70
C ARG A 305 -0.72 10.78 18.70
N TYR A 306 0.07 9.96 19.40
CA TYR A 306 1.10 10.41 20.34
C TYR A 306 2.08 11.40 19.71
N THR A 307 2.53 11.10 18.48
CA THR A 307 3.45 11.95 17.72
C THR A 307 2.77 13.23 17.24
N THR A 308 1.56 13.12 16.72
CA THR A 308 0.77 14.28 16.24
C THR A 308 0.54 15.29 17.35
N GLU A 309 0.17 14.85 18.57
CA GLU A 309 -0.03 15.71 19.71
C GLU A 309 1.20 16.56 20.01
N ARG A 310 2.40 15.96 19.99
CA ARG A 310 3.68 16.62 20.27
C ARG A 310 4.17 17.53 19.15
N LEU A 311 3.94 17.14 17.91
CA LEU A 311 4.31 17.97 16.75
C LEU A 311 3.46 19.25 16.68
N ARG A 312 2.18 19.19 17.03
CA ARG A 312 1.28 20.37 17.04
C ARG A 312 1.73 21.49 18.00
N GLU A 313 2.52 21.17 19.00
CA GLU A 313 3.08 22.14 19.95
C GLU A 313 4.28 22.92 19.40
N ILE A 314 4.83 22.50 18.25
CA ILE A 314 6.04 23.11 17.67
C ILE A 314 5.65 24.35 16.86
N PRO A 315 6.14 25.55 17.24
CA PRO A 315 5.88 26.77 16.49
C PRO A 315 6.38 26.67 15.04
N GLY A 316 5.59 27.12 14.08
CA GLY A 316 5.92 27.08 12.65
C GLY A 316 5.78 25.69 12.01
N LEU A 317 5.22 24.71 12.74
CA LEU A 317 4.90 23.41 12.16
C LEU A 317 3.45 23.38 11.68
N ARG A 318 3.23 22.90 10.47
CA ARG A 318 1.91 22.70 9.86
C ARG A 318 1.68 21.21 9.64
N MET A 319 0.61 20.67 10.21
CA MET A 319 0.18 19.31 9.95
C MET A 319 -0.36 19.17 8.52
N ILE A 320 0.07 18.11 7.82
CA ILE A 320 -0.45 17.68 6.52
C ILE A 320 -1.39 16.47 6.70
N SER A 321 -1.09 15.63 7.69
CA SER A 321 -2.01 14.59 8.19
C SER A 321 -3.24 15.23 8.86
N PRO A 322 -4.32 14.45 9.10
CA PRO A 322 -5.47 14.91 9.86
C PRO A 322 -5.03 15.65 11.12
N PRO A 323 -5.42 16.93 11.30
CA PRO A 323 -4.92 17.74 12.41
C PRO A 323 -5.56 17.37 13.76
N GLU A 324 -6.77 16.82 13.73
CA GLU A 324 -7.49 16.43 14.95
C GLU A 324 -7.12 15.00 15.36
N LEU A 325 -6.75 14.79 16.63
CA LEU A 325 -6.32 13.48 17.13
C LEU A 325 -7.35 12.38 16.92
N ALA A 326 -8.63 12.70 17.02
CA ALA A 326 -9.72 11.76 16.77
C ALA A 326 -9.78 11.29 15.31
N SER A 327 -9.30 12.10 14.37
CA SER A 327 -9.27 11.81 12.94
C SER A 327 -8.01 11.05 12.52
N VAL A 328 -6.99 10.94 13.37
CA VAL A 328 -5.79 10.13 13.10
C VAL A 328 -6.17 8.65 13.23
N SER A 329 -6.26 7.97 12.10
CA SER A 329 -6.76 6.58 12.00
C SER A 329 -5.81 5.65 11.26
N ALA A 330 -4.58 6.10 10.96
CA ALA A 330 -3.50 5.31 10.37
C ALA A 330 -2.15 5.63 11.04
N GLY A 331 -1.18 4.75 10.89
CA GLY A 331 0.17 4.90 11.43
C GLY A 331 1.05 5.90 10.66
N ILE A 332 0.46 6.86 9.93
CA ILE A 332 1.15 7.84 9.07
C ILE A 332 0.98 9.24 9.63
N VAL A 333 2.09 9.94 9.81
CA VAL A 333 2.13 11.34 10.28
C VAL A 333 2.97 12.16 9.31
N SER A 334 2.34 13.15 8.66
CA SER A 334 2.97 14.05 7.71
C SER A 334 2.84 15.50 8.14
N PHE A 335 3.91 16.25 8.03
CA PHE A 335 3.99 17.64 8.44
C PHE A 335 5.00 18.41 7.61
N ALA A 336 4.87 19.72 7.61
CA ALA A 336 5.84 20.65 7.06
C ALA A 336 6.27 21.63 8.14
N LEU A 337 7.54 22.06 8.09
CA LEU A 337 8.09 23.06 8.99
C LEU A 337 8.40 24.33 8.19
N ASP A 338 7.93 25.48 8.66
CA ASP A 338 8.14 26.76 7.99
C ASP A 338 9.63 27.04 7.76
N ASN A 339 9.94 27.51 6.57
CA ASN A 339 11.30 27.85 6.14
C ASN A 339 12.30 26.66 6.14
N VAL A 340 11.83 25.42 6.24
CA VAL A 340 12.67 24.22 6.13
C VAL A 340 12.17 23.35 4.98
N VAL A 341 13.04 23.11 4.00
CA VAL A 341 12.75 22.21 2.90
C VAL A 341 12.60 20.78 3.44
N PRO A 342 11.54 20.04 3.13
CA PRO A 342 11.31 18.70 3.66
C PRO A 342 12.46 17.72 3.46
N ALA A 343 13.15 17.79 2.32
CA ALA A 343 14.31 16.93 2.03
C ALA A 343 15.49 17.23 2.98
N VAL A 344 15.70 18.51 3.33
CA VAL A 344 16.72 18.93 4.29
C VAL A 344 16.39 18.44 5.68
N LEU A 345 15.12 18.53 6.10
CA LEU A 345 14.67 18.01 7.39
C LEU A 345 14.81 16.47 7.46
N THR A 346 14.44 15.77 6.39
CA THR A 346 14.57 14.30 6.33
C THR A 346 16.03 13.86 6.42
N ALA A 347 16.95 14.56 5.74
CA ALA A 347 18.38 14.31 5.87
C ALA A 347 18.90 14.61 7.28
N HIS A 348 18.46 15.72 7.88
CA HIS A 348 18.85 16.08 9.25
C HIS A 348 18.40 15.06 10.31
N LEU A 349 17.18 14.52 10.18
CA LEU A 349 16.69 13.42 11.00
C LEU A 349 17.61 12.19 10.95
N TRP A 350 18.07 11.84 9.76
CA TRP A 350 19.00 10.72 9.57
C TRP A 350 20.40 11.00 10.16
N GLU A 351 20.94 12.18 9.90
CA GLU A 351 22.31 12.51 10.35
C GLU A 351 22.42 12.70 11.85
N THR A 352 21.33 13.13 12.50
CA THR A 352 21.34 13.39 13.95
C THR A 352 21.23 12.10 14.76
N GLU A 353 20.23 11.27 14.50
CA GLU A 353 19.93 10.07 15.31
C GLU A 353 19.50 8.85 14.44
N ARG A 354 19.92 8.82 13.17
CA ARG A 354 19.57 7.75 12.23
C ARG A 354 18.07 7.50 12.13
N VAL A 355 17.27 8.55 12.16
CA VAL A 355 15.82 8.45 11.96
C VAL A 355 15.52 8.34 10.47
N VAL A 356 15.00 7.21 10.06
CA VAL A 356 14.58 6.96 8.67
C VAL A 356 13.16 7.51 8.49
N ALA A 357 13.06 8.67 7.86
CA ALA A 357 11.82 9.34 7.49
C ALA A 357 11.71 9.45 5.95
N ARG A 358 10.61 10.00 5.44
CA ARG A 358 10.44 10.22 4.01
C ARG A 358 10.09 11.66 3.68
N THR A 359 10.73 12.22 2.66
CA THR A 359 10.22 13.38 1.95
C THR A 359 9.12 12.94 0.98
N VAL A 360 7.99 13.65 0.99
CA VAL A 360 6.89 13.48 0.03
C VAL A 360 6.81 14.76 -0.80
N PRO A 361 7.41 14.78 -2.01
CA PRO A 361 7.60 16.02 -2.79
C PRO A 361 6.29 16.68 -3.21
N ASP A 362 5.34 15.90 -3.70
CA ASP A 362 4.02 16.35 -4.18
C ASP A 362 3.13 16.93 -3.07
N ALA A 363 3.32 16.51 -1.82
CA ALA A 363 2.68 17.12 -0.66
C ALA A 363 3.57 18.14 0.07
N ALA A 364 4.79 18.38 -0.42
CA ALA A 364 5.80 19.25 0.19
C ALA A 364 5.95 19.03 1.70
N CYS A 365 6.11 17.76 2.13
CA CYS A 365 6.13 17.41 3.55
C CYS A 365 7.17 16.34 3.91
N THR A 366 7.47 16.25 5.21
CA THR A 366 8.16 15.13 5.83
C THR A 366 7.13 14.17 6.40
N ARG A 367 7.30 12.86 6.17
CA ARG A 367 6.39 11.81 6.61
C ARG A 367 7.10 10.81 7.50
N LEU A 368 6.47 10.49 8.64
CA LEU A 368 6.82 9.39 9.54
C LEU A 368 5.75 8.31 9.43
N CYS A 369 6.16 7.05 9.46
CA CYS A 369 5.26 5.90 9.44
C CYS A 369 5.60 4.97 10.59
N PHE A 370 4.64 4.76 11.49
CA PHE A 370 4.76 3.93 12.69
C PHE A 370 4.16 2.55 12.45
N HIS A 371 4.82 1.53 12.96
CA HIS A 371 4.35 0.16 12.96
C HIS A 371 4.46 -0.45 14.37
N VAL A 372 4.03 -1.69 14.55
CA VAL A 372 4.00 -2.40 15.84
C VAL A 372 5.36 -2.42 16.58
N PHE A 373 6.47 -2.42 15.86
CA PHE A 373 7.82 -2.49 16.43
C PHE A 373 8.39 -1.12 16.88
N ASN A 374 7.70 -0.02 16.59
CA ASN A 374 8.17 1.31 17.02
C ASN A 374 7.80 1.59 18.48
N THR A 375 8.55 2.52 19.08
CA THR A 375 8.37 2.92 20.47
C THR A 375 8.08 4.41 20.60
N GLU A 376 7.50 4.80 21.74
CA GLU A 376 7.30 6.22 22.11
C GLU A 376 8.64 6.96 22.20
N ALA A 377 9.69 6.32 22.70
CA ALA A 377 11.03 6.90 22.76
C ALA A 377 11.59 7.24 21.37
N GLU A 378 11.34 6.39 20.38
CA GLU A 378 11.70 6.67 18.97
C GLU A 378 10.92 7.86 18.41
N ALA A 379 9.63 7.95 18.73
CA ALA A 379 8.79 9.08 18.35
C ALA A 379 9.27 10.39 19.02
N ASP A 380 9.58 10.35 20.32
CA ASP A 380 10.11 11.50 21.06
C ASP A 380 11.43 11.99 20.47
N THR A 381 12.34 11.07 20.12
CA THR A 381 13.61 11.42 19.45
C THR A 381 13.36 12.18 18.16
N ALA A 382 12.47 11.68 17.30
CA ALA A 382 12.14 12.36 16.05
C ALA A 382 11.51 13.74 16.29
N VAL A 383 10.58 13.86 17.24
CA VAL A 383 9.91 15.13 17.60
C VAL A 383 10.92 16.15 18.14
N GLU A 384 11.86 15.75 18.99
CA GLU A 384 12.86 16.67 19.55
C GLU A 384 13.82 17.21 18.49
N ILE A 385 14.21 16.38 17.50
CA ILE A 385 15.00 16.86 16.36
C ILE A 385 14.22 17.92 15.57
N VAL A 386 12.94 17.66 15.27
CA VAL A 386 12.06 18.63 14.58
C VAL A 386 11.89 19.89 15.40
N ARG A 387 11.70 19.80 16.71
CA ARG A 387 11.59 20.93 17.64
C ARG A 387 12.87 21.76 17.67
N ALA A 388 14.03 21.11 17.66
CA ALA A 388 15.32 21.79 17.59
C ALA A 388 15.50 22.51 16.25
N ALA A 389 15.12 21.87 15.12
CA ALA A 389 15.15 22.45 13.79
C ALA A 389 14.24 23.69 13.68
N ALA A 390 13.06 23.66 14.28
CA ALA A 390 12.14 24.82 14.35
C ALA A 390 12.74 26.02 15.07
N LYS A 391 13.52 25.78 16.15
CA LYS A 391 14.11 26.85 16.98
C LYS A 391 15.42 27.42 16.42
N ARG A 392 16.24 26.58 15.79
CA ARG A 392 17.65 26.93 15.45
C ARG A 392 17.90 26.93 13.95
N GLY A 393 16.92 26.53 13.12
CA GLY A 393 17.13 26.13 11.74
C GLY A 393 17.80 24.76 11.63
N VAL A 394 17.90 24.26 10.41
CA VAL A 394 18.66 23.04 10.11
C VAL A 394 20.07 23.48 9.67
N PRO A 395 21.16 22.92 10.25
CA PRO A 395 22.50 23.17 9.76
C PRO A 395 22.62 22.88 8.26
N GLU A 396 23.50 23.60 7.55
CA GLU A 396 23.81 23.25 6.17
C GLU A 396 24.31 21.81 6.11
N VAL A 397 23.48 20.93 5.56
CA VAL A 397 23.83 19.53 5.33
C VAL A 397 24.60 19.48 4.02
N ALA A 398 25.81 18.96 4.05
CA ALA A 398 26.62 18.72 2.86
C ALA A 398 25.87 17.68 1.99
N HIS A 399 25.11 18.14 1.03
CA HIS A 399 24.33 17.43 0.01
C HIS A 399 23.52 16.22 0.54
N PRO A 400 22.19 16.23 0.42
CA PRO A 400 21.39 15.06 0.77
C PRO A 400 21.86 13.88 -0.09
N THR A 401 22.43 12.86 0.53
CA THR A 401 23.00 11.68 -0.14
C THR A 401 21.89 10.79 -0.77
N ILE A 402 20.64 11.16 -0.60
CA ILE A 402 19.49 10.53 -1.24
C ILE A 402 19.02 11.47 -2.36
N ARG A 403 19.60 11.33 -3.54
CA ARG A 403 18.94 11.79 -4.77
C ARG A 403 17.69 10.93 -4.93
N ILE A 404 16.52 11.52 -4.65
CA ILE A 404 15.27 10.96 -5.12
C ILE A 404 15.29 11.23 -6.63
N GLU A 405 15.59 10.22 -7.43
CA GLU A 405 15.34 10.25 -8.86
C GLU A 405 13.81 10.26 -9.08
N SER A 406 13.24 11.43 -9.01
CA SER A 406 11.96 11.73 -9.63
C SER A 406 12.15 13.01 -10.46
N ASP A 407 12.65 12.85 -11.66
CA ASP A 407 12.63 13.89 -12.71
C ASP A 407 11.21 14.15 -13.26
N ALA A 408 10.18 13.80 -12.53
CA ALA A 408 8.85 14.31 -12.77
C ALA A 408 8.73 15.65 -12.05
N MET A 409 9.12 16.72 -12.71
CA MET A 409 8.69 18.07 -12.35
C MET A 409 7.15 18.08 -12.44
N VAL A 410 6.49 18.00 -11.30
CA VAL A 410 5.08 18.36 -11.19
C VAL A 410 5.09 19.89 -11.08
N GLU A 411 4.82 20.58 -12.19
CA GLU A 411 4.40 21.97 -12.12
C GLU A 411 3.08 22.02 -11.35
N LEU A 412 3.11 22.67 -10.20
CA LEU A 412 1.95 22.92 -9.34
C LEU A 412 1.10 24.07 -9.90
#